data_f716bfb66df64f701ea1fefa0815d32c
#
_entry.id   f716bfb66df64f701ea1fefa0815d32c
#
_cell.length_a   1.000
_cell.length_b   1.000
_cell.length_c   1.000
_cell.angle_alpha   90.00
_cell.angle_beta   90.00
_cell.angle_gamma   90.00
#
_symmetry.space_group_name_H-M   'P 1'
#
loop_
_entity.id
_entity.type
_entity.pdbx_description
1 polymer ?
#
loop_
_entity_poly.entity_id
_entity_poly.type
_entity_poly.pdbx_seq_one_letter_code
_entity_poly.pdbx_strand_id
1 'polypeptide(L)'
;MIFRIIPGGAFVENTYILQANDSDEIILIDPGSQTDEIEDSLSEIDFQEMHIWNTHGHLDHAYGVDYFKKKYKADFNIHQKEIPILQAMTTAASRFGIPEFNDAVVPEIDNFIDEDKEYIVGGLKFSTLLVPGHSPGSICFHLTKEMNPNQELAEDIIICGDTVFAGSVGRVDLTGGTNMEDLVGNITSKLLSLKGSTILFPGHGPRTTIETVSYTHLTLPTTPYV
;
A
#
# COMPACT_ATOMS: atom_id res chain seq x y z
N MET A 1 0.12 10.70 -16.43
CA MET A 1 0.36 10.38 -15.00
C MET A 1 1.69 9.66 -14.87
N ILE A 2 2.53 10.04 -13.90
CA ILE A 2 3.65 9.22 -13.46
C ILE A 2 3.10 8.15 -12.51
N PHE A 3 3.51 6.91 -12.73
CA PHE A 3 3.24 5.78 -11.87
C PHE A 3 4.50 4.90 -11.83
N ARG A 4 5.20 4.89 -10.70
CA ARG A 4 6.43 4.11 -10.53
C ARG A 4 6.25 3.08 -9.43
N ILE A 5 6.90 1.94 -9.60
CA ILE A 5 6.96 0.85 -8.63
C ILE A 5 8.44 0.63 -8.31
N ILE A 6 8.78 0.68 -7.04
CA ILE A 6 10.16 0.56 -6.58
C ILE A 6 10.20 -0.61 -5.57
N PRO A 7 10.47 -1.83 -6.06
CA PRO A 7 10.63 -2.98 -5.18
C PRO A 7 12.00 -2.92 -4.50
N GLY A 8 12.06 -3.19 -3.20
CA GLY A 8 13.34 -3.17 -2.49
C GLY A 8 13.25 -3.58 -1.03
N GLY A 9 14.33 -3.31 -0.32
CA GLY A 9 14.44 -3.68 1.08
C GLY A 9 14.53 -5.19 1.34
N ALA A 10 14.69 -5.56 2.61
CA ALA A 10 14.90 -6.94 3.02
C ALA A 10 13.73 -7.88 2.67
N PHE A 11 12.51 -7.36 2.54
CA PHE A 11 11.31 -8.13 2.20
C PHE A 11 10.84 -7.93 0.75
N VAL A 12 11.60 -7.16 -0.06
CA VAL A 12 11.26 -6.86 -1.46
C VAL A 12 9.85 -6.25 -1.57
N GLU A 13 9.58 -5.28 -0.68
CA GLU A 13 8.34 -4.52 -0.64
C GLU A 13 8.25 -3.57 -1.85
N ASN A 14 7.05 -3.28 -2.33
CA ASN A 14 6.77 -2.37 -3.43
C ASN A 14 6.34 -1.00 -2.91
N THR A 15 7.24 -0.02 -2.96
CA THR A 15 6.87 1.39 -2.81
C THR A 15 6.30 1.94 -4.11
N TYR A 16 5.29 2.81 -4.04
CA TYR A 16 4.67 3.43 -5.21
C TYR A 16 4.84 4.95 -5.20
N ILE A 17 5.17 5.53 -6.36
CA ILE A 17 5.18 6.98 -6.59
C ILE A 17 4.14 7.31 -7.64
N LEU A 18 3.22 8.24 -7.31
CA LEU A 18 2.19 8.72 -8.21
C LEU A 18 2.27 10.25 -8.34
N GLN A 19 2.10 10.74 -9.58
CA GLN A 19 1.94 12.16 -9.86
C GLN A 19 0.93 12.34 -11.01
N ALA A 20 -0.05 13.21 -10.83
CA ALA A 20 -0.97 13.55 -11.91
C ALA A 20 -0.25 14.32 -13.04
N ASN A 21 -0.82 14.29 -14.24
CA ASN A 21 -0.39 15.21 -15.29
C ASN A 21 -0.59 16.65 -14.82
N ASP A 22 0.37 17.52 -15.13
CA ASP A 22 0.35 18.95 -14.82
C ASP A 22 0.25 19.27 -13.29
N SER A 23 0.70 18.35 -12.42
CA SER A 23 0.78 18.55 -10.98
C SER A 23 2.23 18.64 -10.51
N ASP A 24 2.46 19.44 -9.50
CA ASP A 24 3.71 19.54 -8.74
C ASP A 24 3.62 18.83 -7.36
N GLU A 25 2.53 18.10 -7.12
CA GLU A 25 2.33 17.26 -5.94
C GLU A 25 2.53 15.78 -6.29
N ILE A 26 3.22 15.05 -5.41
CA ILE A 26 3.39 13.60 -5.52
C ILE A 26 2.79 12.87 -4.32
N ILE A 27 2.41 11.62 -4.56
CA ILE A 27 2.01 10.70 -3.50
C ILE A 27 3.04 9.56 -3.46
N LEU A 28 3.65 9.37 -2.29
CA LEU A 28 4.54 8.26 -1.98
C LEU A 28 3.76 7.26 -1.14
N ILE A 29 3.53 6.05 -1.66
CA ILE A 29 2.74 5.03 -0.96
C ILE A 29 3.66 3.91 -0.49
N ASP A 30 3.51 3.55 0.78
CA ASP A 30 4.26 2.50 1.46
C ASP A 30 5.79 2.65 1.28
N PRO A 31 6.42 3.74 1.76
CA PRO A 31 7.87 3.87 1.66
C PRO A 31 8.56 2.90 2.61
N GLY A 32 9.16 1.85 2.04
CA GLY A 32 9.91 0.83 2.75
C GLY A 32 11.36 1.24 3.07
N SER A 33 12.23 0.25 3.22
CA SER A 33 13.63 0.47 3.60
C SER A 33 14.57 0.80 2.42
N GLN A 34 14.10 0.66 1.18
CA GLN A 34 14.82 0.98 -0.05
C GLN A 34 14.90 2.50 -0.32
N THR A 35 15.35 3.26 0.68
CA THR A 35 15.34 4.73 0.62
C THR A 35 16.19 5.30 -0.52
N ASP A 36 17.33 4.68 -0.82
CA ASP A 36 18.23 5.15 -1.89
C ASP A 36 17.58 4.96 -3.28
N GLU A 37 16.95 3.82 -3.54
CA GLU A 37 16.24 3.55 -4.79
C GLU A 37 15.02 4.46 -4.97
N ILE A 38 14.30 4.76 -3.88
CA ILE A 38 13.20 5.73 -3.89
C ILE A 38 13.75 7.13 -4.21
N GLU A 39 14.85 7.56 -3.59
CA GLU A 39 15.50 8.85 -3.85
C GLU A 39 15.97 8.98 -5.29
N ASP A 40 16.62 7.94 -5.83
CA ASP A 40 17.03 7.92 -7.23
C ASP A 40 15.83 8.12 -8.16
N SER A 41 14.73 7.45 -7.87
CA SER A 41 13.49 7.60 -8.63
C SER A 41 12.88 9.00 -8.48
N LEU A 42 12.87 9.58 -7.28
CA LEU A 42 12.38 10.93 -7.02
C LEU A 42 13.21 12.00 -7.71
N SER A 43 14.52 11.80 -7.85
CA SER A 43 15.44 12.74 -8.50
C SER A 43 15.10 13.03 -9.97
N GLU A 44 14.33 12.13 -10.60
CA GLU A 44 13.89 12.24 -11.99
C GLU A 44 12.49 12.88 -12.14
N ILE A 45 11.86 13.26 -11.04
CA ILE A 45 10.51 13.82 -11.01
C ILE A 45 10.57 15.26 -10.50
N ASP A 46 9.94 16.18 -11.22
CA ASP A 46 9.78 17.55 -10.75
C ASP A 46 8.53 17.65 -9.88
N PHE A 47 8.70 18.02 -8.60
CA PHE A 47 7.61 18.20 -7.64
C PHE A 47 7.99 19.20 -6.56
N GLN A 48 6.99 19.79 -5.90
CA GLN A 48 7.16 20.75 -4.81
C GLN A 48 6.58 20.25 -3.48
N GLU A 49 5.56 19.38 -3.54
CA GLU A 49 4.87 18.84 -2.37
C GLU A 49 4.79 17.31 -2.43
N MET A 50 4.96 16.67 -1.27
CA MET A 50 4.89 15.22 -1.13
C MET A 50 3.87 14.85 -0.05
N HIS A 51 3.02 13.88 -0.37
CA HIS A 51 2.11 13.25 0.56
C HIS A 51 2.50 11.78 0.73
N ILE A 52 2.64 11.32 1.97
CA ILE A 52 2.94 9.92 2.27
C ILE A 52 1.66 9.24 2.72
N TRP A 53 1.30 8.16 2.02
CA TRP A 53 0.12 7.36 2.30
C TRP A 53 0.49 5.91 2.51
N ASN A 54 0.01 5.28 3.59
CA ASN A 54 0.27 3.86 3.79
C ASN A 54 -1.00 3.03 3.70
N THR A 55 -0.86 1.89 3.03
CA THR A 55 -1.91 0.87 2.97
C THR A 55 -2.13 0.24 4.33
N HIS A 56 -1.05 0.04 5.10
CA HIS A 56 -1.07 -0.48 6.47
C HIS A 56 0.23 -0.15 7.20
N GLY A 57 0.34 -0.52 8.47
CA GLY A 57 1.41 -0.07 9.37
C GLY A 57 2.53 -1.08 9.64
N HIS A 58 2.68 -2.16 8.86
CA HIS A 58 3.80 -3.09 9.08
C HIS A 58 5.14 -2.46 8.77
N LEU A 59 6.19 -3.01 9.38
CA LEU A 59 7.53 -2.44 9.41
C LEU A 59 8.10 -2.15 8.03
N ASP A 60 7.98 -3.08 7.12
CA ASP A 60 8.52 -3.00 5.77
C ASP A 60 7.82 -1.95 4.89
N HIS A 61 6.56 -1.64 5.16
CA HIS A 61 5.79 -0.59 4.47
C HIS A 61 5.93 0.80 5.11
N ALA A 62 6.34 0.85 6.38
CA ALA A 62 6.37 2.11 7.13
C ALA A 62 7.78 2.57 7.51
N TYR A 63 8.82 1.77 7.25
CA TYR A 63 10.18 2.05 7.69
C TYR A 63 10.73 3.38 7.16
N GLY A 64 10.51 3.68 5.89
CA GLY A 64 11.00 4.90 5.25
C GLY A 64 10.19 6.17 5.56
N VAL A 65 9.00 6.03 6.17
CA VAL A 65 8.08 7.16 6.40
C VAL A 65 8.75 8.31 7.14
N ASP A 66 9.41 8.03 8.27
CA ASP A 66 10.05 9.06 9.09
C ASP A 66 11.16 9.82 8.33
N TYR A 67 11.92 9.09 7.49
CA TYR A 67 12.96 9.68 6.65
C TYR A 67 12.37 10.64 5.62
N PHE A 68 11.41 10.20 4.81
CA PHE A 68 10.82 11.02 3.75
C PHE A 68 10.01 12.18 4.33
N LYS A 69 9.26 11.94 5.42
CA LYS A 69 8.54 12.99 6.14
C LYS A 69 9.45 14.13 6.57
N LYS A 70 10.59 13.83 7.17
CA LYS A 70 11.56 14.86 7.63
C LYS A 70 12.25 15.57 6.47
N LYS A 71 12.66 14.82 5.45
CA LYS A 71 13.42 15.36 4.32
C LYS A 71 12.59 16.29 3.45
N TYR A 72 11.36 15.88 3.13
CA TYR A 72 10.47 16.59 2.20
C TYR A 72 9.40 17.42 2.91
N LYS A 73 9.33 17.38 4.24
CA LYS A 73 8.27 18.00 5.06
C LYS A 73 6.88 17.50 4.68
N ALA A 74 6.82 16.21 4.30
CA ALA A 74 5.61 15.57 3.87
C ALA A 74 4.66 15.31 5.05
N ASP A 75 3.36 15.29 4.78
CA ASP A 75 2.36 14.77 5.71
C ASP A 75 2.26 13.24 5.59
N PHE A 76 2.03 12.57 6.72
CA PHE A 76 1.86 11.13 6.78
C PHE A 76 0.43 10.75 7.10
N ASN A 77 -0.15 9.93 6.23
CA ASN A 77 -1.56 9.56 6.23
C ASN A 77 -1.70 8.03 6.29
N ILE A 78 -2.47 7.53 7.24
CA ILE A 78 -2.73 6.11 7.44
C ILE A 78 -4.09 5.90 8.09
N HIS A 79 -4.68 4.71 7.96
CA HIS A 79 -5.93 4.41 8.63
C HIS A 79 -5.76 4.32 10.16
N GLN A 80 -6.71 4.89 10.93
CA GLN A 80 -6.61 4.98 12.41
C GLN A 80 -6.39 3.63 13.11
N LYS A 81 -6.96 2.55 12.57
CA LYS A 81 -6.80 1.20 13.14
C LYS A 81 -5.37 0.66 13.04
N GLU A 82 -4.48 1.32 12.28
CA GLU A 82 -3.07 0.92 12.15
C GLU A 82 -2.16 1.48 13.25
N ILE A 83 -2.66 2.36 14.13
CA ILE A 83 -1.87 2.92 15.25
C ILE A 83 -1.18 1.83 16.07
N PRO A 84 -1.84 0.73 16.51
CA PRO A 84 -1.17 -0.31 17.29
C PRO A 84 -0.07 -1.05 16.51
N ILE A 85 -0.23 -1.17 15.19
CA ILE A 85 0.75 -1.84 14.32
C ILE A 85 2.00 -0.98 14.20
N LEU A 86 1.83 0.32 13.90
CA LEU A 86 2.94 1.28 13.87
C LEU A 86 3.67 1.34 15.21
N GLN A 87 2.96 1.39 16.32
CA GLN A 87 3.57 1.39 17.66
C GLN A 87 4.38 0.12 17.95
N ALA A 88 4.02 -1.00 17.35
CA ALA A 88 4.76 -2.25 17.47
C ALA A 88 6.00 -2.34 16.54
N MET A 89 6.22 -1.38 15.67
CA MET A 89 7.23 -1.42 14.60
C MET A 89 8.66 -1.66 15.11
N THR A 90 9.09 -0.96 16.18
CA THR A 90 10.41 -1.15 16.78
C THR A 90 10.57 -2.52 17.43
N THR A 91 9.48 -3.05 18.01
CA THR A 91 9.46 -4.41 18.57
C THR A 91 9.54 -5.45 17.46
N ALA A 92 8.82 -5.23 16.34
CA ALA A 92 8.89 -6.08 15.17
C ALA A 92 10.32 -6.08 14.57
N ALA A 93 10.94 -4.90 14.41
CA ALA A 93 12.33 -4.77 13.96
C ALA A 93 13.30 -5.60 14.81
N SER A 94 13.19 -5.48 16.14
CA SER A 94 14.01 -6.27 17.07
C SER A 94 13.75 -7.77 16.97
N ARG A 95 12.49 -8.17 16.73
CA ARG A 95 12.08 -9.57 16.61
C ARG A 95 12.57 -10.22 15.33
N PHE A 96 12.54 -9.49 14.19
CA PHE A 96 13.09 -9.97 12.94
C PHE A 96 14.62 -10.06 12.99
N GLY A 97 15.29 -9.18 13.75
CA GLY A 97 16.75 -9.19 13.90
C GLY A 97 17.49 -8.91 12.58
N ILE A 98 16.84 -8.22 11.65
CA ILE A 98 17.43 -7.83 10.35
C ILE A 98 18.15 -6.50 10.56
N PRO A 99 19.47 -6.43 10.30
CA PRO A 99 20.27 -5.22 10.55
C PRO A 99 19.72 -3.95 9.90
N GLU A 100 19.11 -4.07 8.74
CA GLU A 100 18.48 -2.99 7.99
C GLU A 100 17.42 -2.22 8.80
N PHE A 101 16.74 -2.89 9.74
CA PHE A 101 15.67 -2.31 10.56
C PHE A 101 16.11 -1.86 11.96
N ASN A 102 17.42 -1.88 12.27
CA ASN A 102 17.90 -1.52 13.61
C ASN A 102 17.53 -0.09 14.04
N ASP A 103 17.42 0.81 13.07
CA ASP A 103 17.13 2.23 13.30
C ASP A 103 15.64 2.56 13.05
N ALA A 104 14.76 1.56 13.10
CA ALA A 104 13.32 1.76 12.91
C ALA A 104 12.76 2.78 13.91
N VAL A 105 12.06 3.78 13.39
CA VAL A 105 11.42 4.85 14.16
C VAL A 105 9.94 4.83 13.87
N VAL A 106 9.10 4.88 14.90
CA VAL A 106 7.65 5.02 14.74
C VAL A 106 7.35 6.42 14.23
N PRO A 107 6.83 6.59 13.00
CA PRO A 107 6.55 7.91 12.46
C PRO A 107 5.36 8.56 13.15
N GLU A 108 5.40 9.90 13.26
CA GLU A 108 4.25 10.67 13.72
C GLU A 108 3.20 10.77 12.62
N ILE A 109 1.94 10.43 12.93
CA ILE A 109 0.81 10.50 12.00
C ILE A 109 0.29 11.93 11.98
N ASP A 110 0.10 12.49 10.78
CA ASP A 110 -0.50 13.83 10.61
C ASP A 110 -2.00 13.75 10.38
N ASN A 111 -2.46 12.80 9.55
CA ASN A 111 -3.87 12.67 9.23
C ASN A 111 -4.32 11.21 9.19
N PHE A 112 -5.62 10.97 9.34
CA PHE A 112 -6.21 9.66 9.18
C PHE A 112 -6.94 9.54 7.85
N ILE A 113 -6.73 8.40 7.20
CA ILE A 113 -7.48 7.98 6.03
C ILE A 113 -8.69 7.19 6.51
N ASP A 114 -9.88 7.63 6.14
CA ASP A 114 -11.12 6.91 6.44
C ASP A 114 -11.48 5.92 5.32
N GLU A 115 -12.22 4.90 5.66
CA GLU A 115 -12.81 3.96 4.71
C GLU A 115 -13.98 4.55 3.92
N ASP A 116 -14.18 4.02 2.71
CA ASP A 116 -15.31 4.32 1.82
C ASP A 116 -15.46 5.83 1.52
N LYS A 117 -14.33 6.53 1.42
CA LYS A 117 -14.26 7.96 1.09
C LYS A 117 -13.51 8.22 -0.21
N GLU A 118 -13.81 9.35 -0.81
CA GLU A 118 -13.06 9.91 -1.92
C GLU A 118 -12.07 10.97 -1.41
N TYR A 119 -10.87 10.92 -1.95
CA TYR A 119 -9.79 11.87 -1.70
C TYR A 119 -9.29 12.44 -3.03
N ILE A 120 -8.82 13.69 -2.97
CA ILE A 120 -8.13 14.33 -4.10
C ILE A 120 -6.78 14.78 -3.58
N VAL A 121 -5.71 14.27 -4.19
CA VAL A 121 -4.33 14.64 -3.88
C VAL A 121 -3.58 14.86 -5.17
N GLY A 122 -2.96 16.03 -5.32
CA GLY A 122 -2.22 16.37 -6.53
C GLY A 122 -3.04 16.25 -7.83
N GLY A 123 -4.37 16.39 -7.74
CA GLY A 123 -5.27 16.21 -8.89
C GLY A 123 -5.64 14.76 -9.21
N LEU A 124 -5.08 13.77 -8.50
CA LEU A 124 -5.54 12.38 -8.54
C LEU A 124 -6.71 12.16 -7.60
N LYS A 125 -7.73 11.47 -8.08
CA LYS A 125 -8.91 11.07 -7.29
C LYS A 125 -8.82 9.61 -6.91
N PHE A 126 -8.92 9.35 -5.62
CA PHE A 126 -8.90 8.02 -5.03
C PHE A 126 -10.22 7.75 -4.30
N SER A 127 -10.71 6.54 -4.40
CA SER A 127 -11.62 5.99 -3.40
C SER A 127 -10.88 4.99 -2.52
N THR A 128 -11.25 4.92 -1.25
CA THR A 128 -10.62 4.03 -0.27
C THR A 128 -11.52 2.85 0.03
N LEU A 129 -10.93 1.66 0.12
CA LEU A 129 -11.64 0.42 0.46
C LEU A 129 -10.94 -0.21 1.67
N LEU A 130 -11.61 -0.28 2.81
CA LEU A 130 -11.08 -0.98 3.98
C LEU A 130 -11.26 -2.49 3.81
N VAL A 131 -10.15 -3.23 3.72
CA VAL A 131 -10.12 -4.69 3.54
C VAL A 131 -9.33 -5.33 4.69
N PRO A 132 -9.88 -5.38 5.90
CA PRO A 132 -9.16 -5.90 7.05
C PRO A 132 -8.97 -7.41 6.97
N GLY A 133 -7.93 -7.89 7.67
CA GLY A 133 -7.59 -9.31 7.76
C GLY A 133 -6.10 -9.52 7.93
N HIS A 134 -5.29 -9.00 7.02
CA HIS A 134 -3.83 -8.94 7.18
C HIS A 134 -3.45 -7.97 8.31
N SER A 135 -4.04 -6.78 8.30
CA SER A 135 -4.02 -5.85 9.44
C SER A 135 -5.42 -5.24 9.64
N PRO A 136 -5.70 -4.62 10.80
CA PRO A 136 -7.05 -4.14 11.12
C PRO A 136 -7.48 -2.92 10.33
N GLY A 137 -6.55 -2.15 9.81
CA GLY A 137 -6.78 -0.94 9.02
C GLY A 137 -6.25 -1.06 7.58
N SER A 138 -5.98 -2.28 7.08
CA SER A 138 -5.56 -2.49 5.70
C SER A 138 -6.52 -1.78 4.74
N ILE A 139 -5.99 -0.76 4.04
CA ILE A 139 -6.76 0.06 3.12
C ILE A 139 -6.21 -0.08 1.71
N CYS A 140 -7.11 -0.19 0.74
CA CYS A 140 -6.76 -0.20 -0.67
C CYS A 140 -7.10 1.15 -1.29
N PHE A 141 -6.20 1.69 -2.11
CA PHE A 141 -6.38 2.94 -2.85
C PHE A 141 -6.83 2.63 -4.27
N HIS A 142 -8.06 2.97 -4.60
CA HIS A 142 -8.69 2.68 -5.89
C HIS A 142 -8.78 3.93 -6.76
N LEU A 143 -8.13 3.91 -7.91
CA LEU A 143 -8.20 4.95 -8.94
C LEU A 143 -8.96 4.38 -10.14
N THR A 144 -10.09 5.00 -10.48
CA THR A 144 -10.86 4.63 -11.66
C THR A 144 -10.59 5.57 -12.83
N LYS A 145 -10.72 5.06 -14.03
CA LYS A 145 -10.65 5.87 -15.26
C LYS A 145 -11.71 6.97 -15.27
N GLU A 146 -12.90 6.65 -14.77
CA GLU A 146 -14.03 7.60 -14.70
C GLU A 146 -13.72 8.78 -13.78
N MET A 147 -13.10 8.52 -12.61
CA MET A 147 -12.71 9.58 -11.67
C MET A 147 -11.50 10.38 -12.15
N ASN A 148 -10.66 9.81 -13.01
CA ASN A 148 -9.40 10.37 -13.46
C ASN A 148 -9.31 10.45 -15.02
N PRO A 149 -10.26 11.12 -15.71
CA PRO A 149 -10.34 11.07 -17.17
C PRO A 149 -9.12 11.68 -17.88
N ASN A 150 -8.41 12.60 -17.23
CA ASN A 150 -7.25 13.29 -17.79
C ASN A 150 -5.92 12.57 -17.53
N GLN A 151 -5.94 11.42 -16.84
CA GLN A 151 -4.73 10.70 -16.44
C GLN A 151 -4.35 9.55 -17.38
N GLU A 152 -5.13 9.29 -18.43
CA GLU A 152 -4.87 8.26 -19.45
C GLU A 152 -4.66 6.85 -18.86
N LEU A 153 -5.42 6.50 -17.80
CA LEU A 153 -5.39 5.16 -17.23
C LEU A 153 -5.87 4.14 -18.28
N ALA A 154 -5.08 3.09 -18.50
CA ALA A 154 -5.48 1.99 -19.37
C ALA A 154 -6.66 1.21 -18.79
N GLU A 155 -6.62 0.90 -17.50
CA GLU A 155 -7.66 0.25 -16.71
C GLU A 155 -7.79 0.94 -15.35
N ASP A 156 -8.85 0.61 -14.58
CA ASP A 156 -8.95 0.96 -13.18
C ASP A 156 -7.81 0.26 -12.42
N ILE A 157 -7.23 0.91 -11.42
CA ILE A 157 -6.11 0.37 -10.65
C ILE A 157 -6.41 0.41 -9.15
N ILE A 158 -5.89 -0.56 -8.42
CA ILE A 158 -5.94 -0.61 -6.96
C ILE A 158 -4.54 -0.89 -6.43
N ILE A 159 -4.05 -0.02 -5.55
CA ILE A 159 -2.88 -0.31 -4.72
C ILE A 159 -3.42 -0.95 -3.46
N CYS A 160 -3.15 -2.24 -3.25
CA CYS A 160 -3.84 -3.06 -2.24
C CYS A 160 -2.96 -3.52 -1.08
N GLY A 161 -1.69 -3.06 -1.01
CA GLY A 161 -0.77 -3.52 0.02
C GLY A 161 -0.76 -5.04 0.13
N ASP A 162 -0.73 -5.54 1.34
CA ASP A 162 -0.66 -6.97 1.65
C ASP A 162 -2.03 -7.67 1.75
N THR A 163 -3.02 -7.13 1.06
CA THR A 163 -4.36 -7.76 1.00
C THR A 163 -4.39 -8.92 0.02
N VAL A 164 -3.91 -8.72 -1.22
CA VAL A 164 -3.95 -9.70 -2.31
C VAL A 164 -2.67 -9.63 -3.12
N PHE A 165 -2.11 -10.79 -3.44
CA PHE A 165 -0.93 -10.95 -4.30
C PHE A 165 -1.25 -11.73 -5.57
N ALA A 166 -0.31 -11.79 -6.50
CA ALA A 166 -0.41 -12.64 -7.68
C ALA A 166 -0.35 -14.13 -7.26
N GLY A 167 -1.52 -14.75 -7.09
CA GLY A 167 -1.64 -16.18 -6.73
C GLY A 167 -1.74 -16.47 -5.22
N SER A 168 -1.80 -15.44 -4.36
CA SER A 168 -1.98 -15.63 -2.91
C SER A 168 -2.69 -14.42 -2.26
N VAL A 169 -2.93 -14.51 -0.97
CA VAL A 169 -3.44 -13.42 -0.12
C VAL A 169 -2.47 -13.16 1.03
N GLY A 170 -2.64 -12.02 1.68
CA GLY A 170 -1.86 -11.65 2.85
C GLY A 170 -1.93 -12.70 3.96
N ARG A 171 -0.85 -12.82 4.72
CA ARG A 171 -0.81 -13.63 5.92
C ARG A 171 -1.60 -12.95 7.05
N VAL A 172 -2.11 -13.75 7.97
CA VAL A 172 -2.95 -13.27 9.08
C VAL A 172 -2.37 -13.55 10.46
N ASP A 173 -1.15 -14.07 10.52
CA ASP A 173 -0.46 -14.48 11.75
C ASP A 173 0.53 -13.44 12.28
N LEU A 174 0.58 -12.25 11.66
CA LEU A 174 1.34 -11.10 12.13
C LEU A 174 0.54 -10.26 13.14
N THR A 175 1.21 -9.28 13.74
CA THR A 175 0.57 -8.32 14.66
C THR A 175 -0.63 -7.65 13.99
N GLY A 176 -1.81 -7.79 14.58
CA GLY A 176 -3.06 -7.21 14.08
C GLY A 176 -3.83 -8.06 13.08
N GLY A 177 -3.25 -9.16 12.59
CA GLY A 177 -3.95 -10.11 11.75
C GLY A 177 -5.16 -10.74 12.45
N THR A 178 -6.20 -11.08 11.68
CA THR A 178 -7.42 -11.71 12.19
C THR A 178 -7.37 -13.23 11.95
N ASN A 179 -8.09 -13.67 10.95
CA ASN A 179 -8.07 -15.05 10.47
C ASN A 179 -8.28 -15.08 8.94
N MET A 180 -7.98 -16.20 8.32
CA MET A 180 -8.03 -16.36 6.88
C MET A 180 -9.47 -16.24 6.33
N GLU A 181 -10.47 -16.69 7.09
CA GLU A 181 -11.87 -16.62 6.69
C GLU A 181 -12.34 -15.17 6.58
N ASP A 182 -12.00 -14.32 7.55
CA ASP A 182 -12.31 -12.89 7.55
C ASP A 182 -11.62 -12.19 6.37
N LEU A 183 -10.31 -12.45 6.17
CA LEU A 183 -9.56 -11.83 5.06
C LEU A 183 -10.18 -12.19 3.71
N VAL A 184 -10.41 -13.47 3.45
CA VAL A 184 -11.00 -13.94 2.19
C VAL A 184 -12.43 -13.42 2.01
N GLY A 185 -13.22 -13.36 3.08
CA GLY A 185 -14.56 -12.78 3.07
C GLY A 185 -14.56 -11.30 2.68
N ASN A 186 -13.64 -10.52 3.25
CA ASN A 186 -13.48 -9.10 2.92
C ASN A 186 -12.98 -8.89 1.48
N ILE A 187 -12.00 -9.67 1.03
CA ILE A 187 -11.53 -9.65 -0.37
C ILE A 187 -12.69 -9.94 -1.32
N THR A 188 -13.43 -11.01 -1.06
CA THR A 188 -14.56 -11.43 -1.91
C THR A 188 -15.63 -10.36 -2.01
N SER A 189 -16.04 -9.79 -0.89
CA SER A 189 -17.13 -8.81 -0.87
C SER A 189 -16.74 -7.44 -1.43
N LYS A 190 -15.50 -7.00 -1.24
CA LYS A 190 -15.07 -5.63 -1.56
C LYS A 190 -14.25 -5.52 -2.84
N LEU A 191 -13.34 -6.48 -3.11
CA LEU A 191 -12.48 -6.42 -4.29
C LEU A 191 -13.03 -7.23 -5.45
N LEU A 192 -13.47 -8.49 -5.21
CA LEU A 192 -13.93 -9.35 -6.30
C LEU A 192 -15.29 -8.94 -6.89
N SER A 193 -15.98 -7.99 -6.28
CA SER A 193 -17.20 -7.36 -6.84
C SER A 193 -16.89 -6.29 -7.90
N LEU A 194 -15.63 -5.87 -8.04
CA LEU A 194 -15.21 -4.86 -8.99
C LEU A 194 -14.99 -5.45 -10.39
N LYS A 195 -14.68 -4.60 -11.39
CA LYS A 195 -14.44 -5.05 -12.77
C LYS A 195 -13.28 -6.03 -12.83
N GLY A 196 -13.44 -7.15 -13.53
CA GLY A 196 -12.40 -8.18 -13.69
C GLY A 196 -11.09 -7.66 -14.27
N SER A 197 -11.14 -6.65 -15.16
CA SER A 197 -9.96 -6.02 -15.76
C SER A 197 -9.21 -5.07 -14.82
N THR A 198 -9.75 -4.73 -13.64
CA THR A 198 -9.07 -3.86 -12.66
C THR A 198 -7.72 -4.46 -12.27
N ILE A 199 -6.65 -3.65 -12.36
CA ILE A 199 -5.29 -4.07 -12.05
C ILE A 199 -5.03 -3.88 -10.56
N LEU A 200 -4.53 -4.92 -9.92
CA LEU A 200 -4.11 -4.92 -8.52
C LEU A 200 -2.60 -4.77 -8.43
N PHE A 201 -2.14 -3.82 -7.63
CA PHE A 201 -0.75 -3.54 -7.31
C PHE A 201 -0.52 -3.88 -5.84
N PRO A 202 0.11 -5.03 -5.55
CA PRO A 202 0.28 -5.53 -4.18
C PRO A 202 1.51 -4.95 -3.49
N GLY A 203 1.59 -5.07 -2.17
CA GLY A 203 2.76 -4.71 -1.37
C GLY A 203 4.02 -5.52 -1.72
N HIS A 204 3.86 -6.74 -2.23
CA HIS A 204 4.99 -7.57 -2.66
C HIS A 204 4.72 -8.28 -3.99
N GLY A 205 5.78 -8.44 -4.79
CA GLY A 205 5.75 -9.19 -6.03
C GLY A 205 5.03 -8.48 -7.19
N PRO A 206 4.65 -9.21 -8.24
CA PRO A 206 4.11 -8.60 -9.46
C PRO A 206 2.63 -8.24 -9.33
N ARG A 207 2.19 -7.28 -10.15
CA ARG A 207 0.77 -6.94 -10.32
C ARG A 207 -0.05 -8.13 -10.81
N THR A 208 -1.35 -8.10 -10.50
CA THR A 208 -2.34 -9.09 -10.96
C THR A 208 -3.63 -8.37 -11.40
N THR A 209 -4.72 -9.10 -11.62
CA THR A 209 -6.05 -8.53 -11.92
C THR A 209 -7.12 -9.18 -11.06
N ILE A 210 -8.25 -8.50 -10.91
CA ILE A 210 -9.42 -9.05 -10.21
C ILE A 210 -9.84 -10.39 -10.84
N GLU A 211 -9.88 -10.49 -12.17
CA GLU A 211 -10.24 -11.71 -12.88
C GLU A 211 -9.30 -12.87 -12.53
N THR A 212 -7.96 -12.61 -12.55
CA THR A 212 -6.96 -13.63 -12.22
C THR A 212 -7.11 -14.11 -10.77
N VAL A 213 -7.29 -13.20 -9.84
CA VAL A 213 -7.48 -13.51 -8.41
C VAL A 213 -8.76 -14.30 -8.19
N SER A 214 -9.86 -13.89 -8.82
CA SER A 214 -11.16 -14.58 -8.72
C SER A 214 -11.06 -16.04 -9.17
N TYR A 215 -10.32 -16.30 -10.25
CA TYR A 215 -10.11 -17.65 -10.75
C TYR A 215 -9.26 -18.51 -9.80
N THR A 216 -8.16 -17.96 -9.26
CA THR A 216 -7.24 -18.72 -8.41
C THR A 216 -7.80 -18.99 -7.02
N HIS A 217 -8.54 -18.03 -6.42
CA HIS A 217 -9.12 -18.19 -5.09
C HIS A 217 -10.33 -19.14 -5.04
N LEU A 218 -11.08 -19.24 -6.12
CA LEU A 218 -12.22 -20.18 -6.20
C LEU A 218 -11.79 -21.64 -6.44
N THR A 219 -10.53 -21.88 -6.80
CA THR A 219 -10.03 -23.22 -7.21
C THR A 219 -8.94 -23.79 -6.32
N LEU A 220 -8.37 -23.03 -5.36
CA LEU A 220 -7.30 -23.55 -4.51
C LEU A 220 -7.85 -24.26 -3.28
N PRO A 221 -7.43 -25.53 -3.01
CA PRO A 221 -7.56 -26.12 -1.70
C PRO A 221 -6.72 -25.32 -0.72
N THR A 222 -7.24 -25.12 0.48
CA THR A 222 -6.56 -24.47 1.63
C THR A 222 -5.28 -25.23 2.01
N THR A 223 -4.19 -25.02 1.31
CA THR A 223 -2.87 -25.45 1.74
C THR A 223 -2.25 -24.33 2.56
N PRO A 224 -1.81 -24.59 3.80
CA PRO A 224 -1.13 -23.59 4.60
C PRO A 224 0.20 -23.21 3.91
N TYR A 225 0.43 -21.93 3.79
CA TYR A 225 1.63 -21.37 3.17
C TYR A 225 2.86 -21.56 4.06
N VAL A 226 3.93 -21.96 3.41
CA VAL A 226 5.26 -22.16 4.02
C VAL A 226 5.93 -20.80 4.20
#